data_ef837eb007c42a20e85309c90c830eba
#
_entry.id   ef837eb007c42a20e85309c90c830eba
#
_cell.length_a   1.000
_cell.length_b   1.000
_cell.length_c   1.000
_cell.angle_alpha   90.00
_cell.angle_beta   90.00
_cell.angle_gamma   90.00
#
_symmetry.space_group_name_H-M   'P 1'
#
loop_
_entity.id
_entity.type
_entity.pdbx_description
1 polymer ?
#
loop_
_entity_poly.entity_id
_entity_poly.type
_entity_poly.pdbx_seq_one_letter_code
_entity_poly.pdbx_strand_id
1 'polypeptide(L)'
;MQTINTKSNVAVYYELTKPKIWYLLVFTAFGAAITASNVFNVPISLQTWALLLGGVAAGSAAANTLTNYHDRDIDAIMERTKNRPIPSRRIYPPEKARNFGLILAAISLVCAFGICFTASFWQGILAGSFMAFGLADNILVYSYCLKRTSRTNIVLGGFSGGAPALIGY
;
A
#
# COMPACT_ATOMS: atom_id res chain seq x y z
N MET A 1 -2.57 35.07 10.37
CA MET A 1 -3.58 34.17 10.99
C MET A 1 -3.82 33.03 10.00
N GLN A 2 -3.16 31.87 10.18
CA GLN A 2 -3.40 30.70 9.32
C GLN A 2 -4.74 30.09 9.73
N THR A 3 -5.70 30.07 8.82
CA THR A 3 -6.95 29.33 8.98
C THR A 3 -6.60 27.86 9.15
N ILE A 4 -6.78 27.33 10.36
CA ILE A 4 -6.68 25.90 10.64
C ILE A 4 -7.86 25.25 9.91
N ASN A 5 -7.59 24.69 8.73
CA ASN A 5 -8.57 23.94 7.97
C ASN A 5 -8.83 22.63 8.74
N THR A 6 -9.88 22.60 9.54
CA THR A 6 -10.31 21.46 10.36
C THR A 6 -10.94 20.39 9.46
N LYS A 7 -10.12 19.74 8.61
CA LYS A 7 -10.56 18.49 7.97
C LYS A 7 -10.88 17.47 9.06
N SER A 8 -11.96 16.69 8.88
CA SER A 8 -12.28 15.60 9.80
C SER A 8 -11.07 14.64 9.93
N ASN A 9 -10.90 14.01 11.07
CA ASN A 9 -9.81 13.05 11.30
C ASN A 9 -9.75 11.98 10.20
N VAL A 10 -10.90 11.49 9.74
CA VAL A 10 -11.00 10.51 8.65
C VAL A 10 -10.39 11.04 7.36
N ALA A 11 -10.68 12.29 6.97
CA ALA A 11 -10.13 12.89 5.76
C ALA A 11 -8.60 13.06 5.83
N VAL A 12 -8.05 13.31 7.02
CA VAL A 12 -6.59 13.42 7.23
C VAL A 12 -5.91 12.06 7.08
N TYR A 13 -6.47 10.99 7.65
CA TYR A 13 -5.96 9.64 7.47
C TYR A 13 -6.11 9.15 6.03
N TYR A 14 -7.21 9.47 5.35
CA TYR A 14 -7.39 9.17 3.93
C TYR A 14 -6.34 9.88 3.05
N GLU A 15 -6.05 11.17 3.31
CA GLU A 15 -4.98 11.92 2.65
C GLU A 15 -3.61 11.25 2.83
N LEU A 16 -3.35 10.69 4.03
CA LEU A 16 -2.11 10.00 4.37
C LEU A 16 -1.86 8.75 3.51
N THR A 17 -2.92 8.02 3.14
CA THR A 17 -2.81 6.80 2.31
C THR A 17 -2.50 7.07 0.84
N LYS A 18 -2.51 8.33 0.39
CA LYS A 18 -2.32 8.74 -1.02
C LYS A 18 -3.27 8.01 -1.99
N PRO A 19 -4.57 8.28 -1.94
CA PRO A 19 -5.60 7.52 -2.66
C PRO A 19 -5.35 7.39 -4.17
N LYS A 20 -4.81 8.42 -4.82
CA LYS A 20 -4.50 8.38 -6.26
C LYS A 20 -3.55 7.24 -6.64
N ILE A 21 -2.66 6.84 -5.73
CA ILE A 21 -1.69 5.76 -5.98
C ILE A 21 -2.35 4.40 -5.82
N TRP A 22 -3.03 4.16 -4.69
CA TRP A 22 -3.59 2.84 -4.45
C TRP A 22 -4.79 2.52 -5.36
N TYR A 23 -5.56 3.51 -5.85
CA TYR A 23 -6.56 3.28 -6.89
C TYR A 23 -5.95 2.70 -8.16
N LEU A 24 -4.79 3.24 -8.59
CA LEU A 24 -4.09 2.74 -9.78
C LEU A 24 -3.63 1.28 -9.58
N LEU A 25 -3.08 0.97 -8.42
CA LEU A 25 -2.60 -0.38 -8.11
C LEU A 25 -3.76 -1.40 -8.01
N VAL A 26 -4.88 -1.01 -7.43
CA VAL A 26 -6.11 -1.83 -7.41
C VAL A 26 -6.62 -2.08 -8.83
N PHE A 27 -6.61 -1.06 -9.68
CA PHE A 27 -7.00 -1.22 -11.09
C PHE A 27 -6.07 -2.17 -11.84
N THR A 28 -4.77 -2.12 -11.57
CA THR A 28 -3.79 -3.06 -12.16
C THR A 28 -4.05 -4.50 -11.72
N ALA A 29 -4.28 -4.73 -10.41
CA ALA A 29 -4.63 -6.05 -9.89
C ALA A 29 -5.96 -6.58 -10.47
N PHE A 30 -6.95 -5.71 -10.61
CA PHE A 30 -8.24 -6.03 -11.22
C PHE A 30 -8.06 -6.51 -12.68
N GLY A 31 -7.30 -5.76 -13.48
CA GLY A 31 -7.03 -6.13 -14.87
C GLY A 31 -6.27 -7.46 -14.99
N ALA A 32 -5.27 -7.67 -14.13
CA ALA A 32 -4.52 -8.94 -14.09
C ALA A 32 -5.42 -10.12 -13.75
N ALA A 33 -6.29 -9.99 -12.75
CA ALA A 33 -7.21 -11.05 -12.34
C ALA A 33 -8.25 -11.39 -13.41
N ILE A 34 -8.78 -10.39 -14.13
CA ILE A 34 -9.65 -10.64 -15.30
C ILE A 34 -8.89 -11.42 -16.37
N THR A 35 -7.67 -11.04 -16.66
CA THR A 35 -6.85 -11.72 -17.66
C THR A 35 -6.62 -13.17 -17.27
N ALA A 36 -6.22 -13.42 -16.02
CA ALA A 36 -6.02 -14.77 -15.50
C ALA A 36 -7.32 -15.62 -15.57
N SER A 37 -8.45 -15.06 -15.13
CA SER A 37 -9.76 -15.72 -15.19
C SER A 37 -10.12 -16.14 -16.61
N ASN A 38 -9.88 -15.27 -17.60
CA ASN A 38 -10.17 -15.59 -19.00
C ASN A 38 -9.19 -16.60 -19.60
N VAL A 39 -7.90 -16.50 -19.29
CA VAL A 39 -6.87 -17.42 -19.81
C VAL A 39 -7.06 -18.83 -19.28
N PHE A 40 -7.36 -18.97 -18.00
CA PHE A 40 -7.52 -20.27 -17.35
C PHE A 40 -8.96 -20.78 -17.33
N ASN A 41 -9.94 -20.00 -17.83
CA ASN A 41 -11.37 -20.28 -17.80
C ASN A 41 -11.89 -20.61 -16.38
N VAL A 42 -11.35 -19.95 -15.36
CA VAL A 42 -11.74 -20.14 -13.96
C VAL A 42 -12.47 -18.90 -13.46
N PRO A 43 -13.77 -19.02 -13.08
CA PRO A 43 -14.51 -17.90 -12.54
C PRO A 43 -13.98 -17.52 -11.15
N ILE A 44 -13.80 -16.22 -10.91
CA ILE A 44 -13.36 -15.71 -9.62
C ILE A 44 -14.60 -15.46 -8.74
N SER A 45 -14.64 -16.03 -7.54
CA SER A 45 -15.73 -15.82 -6.60
C SER A 45 -15.76 -14.36 -6.09
N LEU A 46 -16.94 -13.88 -5.69
CA LEU A 46 -17.08 -12.54 -5.11
C LEU A 46 -16.20 -12.36 -3.85
N GLN A 47 -16.05 -13.42 -3.06
CA GLN A 47 -15.20 -13.41 -1.87
C GLN A 47 -13.73 -13.23 -2.25
N THR A 48 -13.25 -13.93 -3.27
CA THR A 48 -11.88 -13.78 -3.78
C THR A 48 -11.65 -12.38 -4.33
N TRP A 49 -12.62 -11.80 -5.06
CA TRP A 49 -12.55 -10.42 -5.50
C TRP A 49 -12.41 -9.42 -4.33
N ALA A 50 -13.22 -9.59 -3.28
CA ALA A 50 -13.16 -8.73 -2.11
C ALA A 50 -11.81 -8.82 -1.39
N LEU A 51 -11.26 -10.04 -1.20
CA LEU A 51 -9.97 -10.27 -0.58
C LEU A 51 -8.82 -9.72 -1.42
N LEU A 52 -8.84 -9.95 -2.74
CA LEU A 52 -7.82 -9.48 -3.67
C LEU A 52 -7.75 -7.95 -3.68
N LEU A 53 -8.85 -7.30 -4.05
CA LEU A 53 -8.87 -5.84 -4.23
C LEU A 53 -8.74 -5.11 -2.89
N GLY A 54 -9.39 -5.61 -1.84
CA GLY A 54 -9.25 -5.08 -0.47
C GLY A 54 -7.83 -5.24 0.07
N GLY A 55 -7.22 -6.40 -0.16
CA GLY A 55 -5.83 -6.68 0.24
C GLY A 55 -4.83 -5.75 -0.45
N VAL A 56 -4.96 -5.58 -1.78
CA VAL A 56 -4.08 -4.66 -2.55
C VAL A 56 -4.29 -3.20 -2.13
N ALA A 57 -5.54 -2.76 -1.92
CA ALA A 57 -5.84 -1.42 -1.43
C ALA A 57 -5.22 -1.16 -0.06
N ALA A 58 -5.42 -2.08 0.90
CA ALA A 58 -4.86 -1.98 2.24
C ALA A 58 -3.33 -2.02 2.22
N GLY A 59 -2.70 -2.89 1.43
CA GLY A 59 -1.24 -3.00 1.30
C GLY A 59 -0.60 -1.75 0.73
N SER A 60 -1.18 -1.20 -0.34
CA SER A 60 -0.69 0.06 -0.91
C SER A 60 -0.89 1.25 0.04
N ALA A 61 -2.04 1.32 0.72
CA ALA A 61 -2.29 2.34 1.75
C ALA A 61 -1.31 2.23 2.91
N ALA A 62 -1.00 1.00 3.36
CA ALA A 62 -0.01 0.72 4.40
C ALA A 62 1.38 1.21 4.00
N ALA A 63 1.86 0.81 2.81
CA ALA A 63 3.16 1.20 2.28
C ALA A 63 3.31 2.72 2.20
N ASN A 64 2.30 3.41 1.65
CA ASN A 64 2.29 4.87 1.57
C ASN A 64 2.31 5.55 2.94
N THR A 65 1.55 5.02 3.90
CA THR A 65 1.46 5.55 5.27
C THR A 65 2.80 5.40 5.99
N LEU A 66 3.41 4.22 5.95
CA LEU A 66 4.69 3.93 6.59
C LEU A 66 5.84 4.71 5.96
N THR A 67 5.84 4.88 4.62
CA THR A 67 6.79 5.76 3.93
C THR A 67 6.64 7.22 4.39
N ASN A 68 5.41 7.75 4.51
CA ASN A 68 5.18 9.09 5.02
C ASN A 68 5.66 9.26 6.49
N TYR A 69 5.52 8.22 7.31
CA TYR A 69 6.06 8.23 8.67
C TYR A 69 7.58 8.24 8.68
N HIS A 70 8.22 7.45 7.82
CA HIS A 70 9.67 7.39 7.70
C HIS A 70 10.28 8.71 7.20
N ASP A 71 9.64 9.33 6.21
CA ASP A 71 10.13 10.56 5.56
C ASP A 71 9.77 11.85 6.30
N ARG A 72 9.09 11.81 7.44
CA ARG A 72 8.52 12.97 8.13
C ARG A 72 9.51 14.09 8.42
N ASP A 73 10.77 13.75 8.66
CA ASP A 73 11.88 14.68 8.92
C ASP A 73 12.26 15.45 7.64
N ILE A 74 12.44 14.76 6.53
CA ILE A 74 12.75 15.36 5.22
C ILE A 74 11.54 16.13 4.69
N ASP A 75 10.36 15.57 4.81
CA ASP A 75 9.11 16.20 4.37
C ASP A 75 8.84 17.53 5.08
N ALA A 76 9.29 17.69 6.32
CA ALA A 76 9.15 18.93 7.08
C ALA A 76 10.00 20.09 6.52
N ILE A 77 11.13 19.78 5.87
CA ILE A 77 12.06 20.77 5.32
C ILE A 77 11.68 21.17 3.89
N MET A 78 11.09 20.23 3.13
CA MET A 78 10.77 20.45 1.71
C MET A 78 9.49 21.26 1.53
N GLU A 79 9.56 22.37 0.76
CA GLU A 79 8.41 23.25 0.45
C GLU A 79 7.18 22.49 -0.07
N ARG A 80 7.39 21.49 -0.94
CA ARG A 80 6.32 20.71 -1.56
C ARG A 80 5.60 19.78 -0.57
N THR A 81 6.25 19.33 0.49
CA THR A 81 5.77 18.24 1.37
C THR A 81 5.55 18.66 2.81
N LYS A 82 5.98 19.85 3.23
CA LYS A 82 5.81 20.37 4.60
C LYS A 82 4.35 20.41 5.07
N ASN A 83 3.40 20.50 4.13
CA ASN A 83 1.95 20.52 4.40
C ASN A 83 1.31 19.13 4.50
N ARG A 84 2.08 18.02 4.40
CA ARG A 84 1.56 16.67 4.60
C ARG A 84 1.06 16.45 6.03
N PRO A 85 0.16 15.47 6.27
CA PRO A 85 -0.48 15.28 7.57
C PRO A 85 0.48 15.14 8.77
N ILE A 86 1.62 14.48 8.61
CA ILE A 86 2.57 14.25 9.71
C ILE A 86 3.45 15.49 9.96
N PRO A 87 4.17 16.04 8.96
CA PRO A 87 4.97 17.25 9.16
C PRO A 87 4.17 18.44 9.65
N SER A 88 2.96 18.63 9.15
CA SER A 88 2.05 19.73 9.56
C SER A 88 1.36 19.49 10.91
N ARG A 89 1.71 18.42 11.65
CA ARG A 89 1.15 18.03 12.95
C ARG A 89 -0.37 17.81 12.95
N ARG A 90 -1.00 17.61 11.81
CA ARG A 90 -2.42 17.21 11.73
C ARG A 90 -2.66 15.80 12.27
N ILE A 91 -1.62 14.96 12.26
CA ILE A 91 -1.58 13.68 12.99
C ILE A 91 -0.46 13.79 14.02
N TYR A 92 -0.83 13.85 15.29
CA TYR A 92 0.09 13.91 16.41
C TYR A 92 -0.41 13.03 17.56
N PRO A 93 0.43 12.24 18.22
CA PRO A 93 1.85 11.99 17.89
C PRO A 93 2.01 11.16 16.61
N PRO A 94 3.18 11.23 15.91
CA PRO A 94 3.39 10.58 14.61
C PRO A 94 3.31 9.05 14.66
N GLU A 95 3.48 8.43 15.84
CA GLU A 95 3.31 6.99 16.08
C GLU A 95 1.90 6.50 15.74
N LYS A 96 0.88 7.38 15.80
CA LYS A 96 -0.49 7.05 15.36
C LYS A 96 -0.52 6.69 13.88
N ALA A 97 0.22 7.42 13.05
CA ALA A 97 0.34 7.12 11.63
C ALA A 97 1.08 5.79 11.39
N ARG A 98 2.17 5.53 12.13
CA ARG A 98 2.88 4.25 12.07
C ARG A 98 1.97 3.08 12.43
N ASN A 99 1.27 3.18 13.57
CA ASN A 99 0.38 2.11 14.04
C ASN A 99 -0.76 1.87 13.05
N PHE A 100 -1.35 2.92 12.49
CA PHE A 100 -2.35 2.82 11.43
C PHE A 100 -1.79 2.10 10.19
N GLY A 101 -0.58 2.44 9.74
CA GLY A 101 0.10 1.76 8.63
C GLY A 101 0.37 0.28 8.91
N LEU A 102 0.78 -0.07 10.14
CA LEU A 102 1.01 -1.47 10.53
C LEU A 102 -0.30 -2.28 10.57
N ILE A 103 -1.39 -1.69 11.05
CA ILE A 103 -2.72 -2.32 11.02
C ILE A 103 -3.15 -2.60 9.57
N LEU A 104 -3.00 -1.62 8.67
CA LEU A 104 -3.31 -1.81 7.26
C LEU A 104 -2.43 -2.89 6.61
N ALA A 105 -1.15 -2.98 6.96
CA ALA A 105 -0.26 -4.02 6.48
C ALA A 105 -0.71 -5.41 6.96
N ALA A 106 -1.08 -5.55 8.23
CA ALA A 106 -1.62 -6.79 8.77
C ALA A 106 -2.92 -7.19 8.05
N ILE A 107 -3.85 -6.26 7.85
CA ILE A 107 -5.10 -6.51 7.12
C ILE A 107 -4.79 -6.98 5.69
N SER A 108 -3.86 -6.35 4.99
CA SER A 108 -3.51 -6.73 3.63
C SER A 108 -2.96 -8.15 3.53
N LEU A 109 -2.09 -8.55 4.47
CA LEU A 109 -1.55 -9.91 4.54
C LEU A 109 -2.64 -10.93 4.86
N VAL A 110 -3.52 -10.63 5.80
CA VAL A 110 -4.67 -11.49 6.13
C VAL A 110 -5.58 -11.68 4.92
N CYS A 111 -5.87 -10.61 4.18
CA CYS A 111 -6.66 -10.70 2.95
C CYS A 111 -5.96 -11.56 1.89
N ALA A 112 -4.66 -11.33 1.64
CA ALA A 112 -3.91 -12.04 0.63
C ALA A 112 -3.79 -13.54 0.95
N PHE A 113 -3.44 -13.91 2.18
CA PHE A 113 -3.43 -15.31 2.61
C PHE A 113 -4.85 -15.90 2.73
N GLY A 114 -5.86 -15.07 2.98
CA GLY A 114 -7.26 -15.50 3.01
C GLY A 114 -7.75 -16.08 1.68
N ILE A 115 -7.11 -15.77 0.57
CA ILE A 115 -7.39 -16.37 -0.76
C ILE A 115 -7.18 -17.89 -0.73
N CYS A 116 -6.34 -18.42 0.16
CA CYS A 116 -6.19 -19.88 0.35
C CYS A 116 -7.53 -20.60 0.60
N PHE A 117 -8.49 -19.90 1.22
CA PHE A 117 -9.78 -20.47 1.59
C PHE A 117 -10.89 -20.23 0.56
N THR A 118 -10.69 -19.31 -0.38
CA THR A 118 -11.73 -18.87 -1.33
C THR A 118 -11.43 -19.25 -2.78
N ALA A 119 -10.17 -19.53 -3.09
CA ALA A 119 -9.75 -19.97 -4.42
C ALA A 119 -8.97 -21.30 -4.30
N SER A 120 -7.64 -21.23 -4.25
CA SER A 120 -6.78 -22.42 -4.10
C SER A 120 -5.70 -22.14 -3.06
N PHE A 121 -5.30 -23.18 -2.34
CA PHE A 121 -4.23 -23.10 -1.34
C PHE A 121 -2.94 -22.47 -1.92
N TRP A 122 -2.51 -22.94 -3.09
CA TRP A 122 -1.31 -22.43 -3.75
C TRP A 122 -1.45 -20.98 -4.21
N GLN A 123 -2.61 -20.59 -4.74
CA GLN A 123 -2.87 -19.22 -5.14
C GLN A 123 -2.81 -18.26 -3.95
N GLY A 124 -3.38 -18.63 -2.81
CA GLY A 124 -3.32 -17.83 -1.60
C GLY A 124 -1.89 -17.71 -1.02
N ILE A 125 -1.09 -18.79 -1.07
CA ILE A 125 0.31 -18.75 -0.66
C ILE A 125 1.11 -17.81 -1.58
N LEU A 126 0.93 -17.90 -2.89
CA LEU A 126 1.60 -17.03 -3.85
C LEU A 126 1.17 -15.56 -3.67
N ALA A 127 -0.12 -15.29 -3.58
CA ALA A 127 -0.65 -13.94 -3.35
C ALA A 127 -0.13 -13.33 -2.05
N GLY A 128 -0.14 -14.10 -0.95
CA GLY A 128 0.41 -13.69 0.33
C GLY A 128 1.91 -13.42 0.28
N SER A 129 2.67 -14.28 -0.42
CA SER A 129 4.11 -14.12 -0.59
C SER A 129 4.47 -12.88 -1.40
N PHE A 130 3.78 -12.63 -2.52
CA PHE A 130 3.98 -11.42 -3.31
C PHE A 130 3.53 -10.17 -2.57
N MET A 131 2.48 -10.22 -1.77
CA MET A 131 2.06 -9.12 -0.90
C MET A 131 3.13 -8.80 0.15
N ALA A 132 3.63 -9.81 0.85
CA ALA A 132 4.69 -9.66 1.84
C ALA A 132 5.97 -9.10 1.20
N PHE A 133 6.35 -9.63 0.03
CA PHE A 133 7.50 -9.13 -0.73
C PHE A 133 7.32 -7.67 -1.16
N GLY A 134 6.16 -7.29 -1.74
CA GLY A 134 5.89 -5.92 -2.15
C GLY A 134 5.90 -4.92 -0.99
N LEU A 135 5.35 -5.32 0.17
CA LEU A 135 5.41 -4.52 1.40
C LEU A 135 6.85 -4.38 1.91
N ALA A 136 7.60 -5.48 1.96
CA ALA A 136 8.99 -5.47 2.41
C ALA A 136 9.87 -4.64 1.48
N ASP A 137 9.75 -4.80 0.17
CA ASP A 137 10.49 -4.03 -0.82
C ASP A 137 10.20 -2.53 -0.68
N ASN A 138 8.94 -2.13 -0.60
CA ASN A 138 8.57 -0.72 -0.46
C ASN A 138 9.01 -0.11 0.87
N ILE A 139 8.86 -0.84 1.98
CA ILE A 139 9.15 -0.31 3.31
C ILE A 139 10.64 -0.40 3.62
N LEU A 140 11.25 -1.58 3.46
CA LEU A 140 12.64 -1.83 3.85
C LEU A 140 13.62 -1.38 2.78
N VAL A 141 13.46 -1.88 1.54
CA VAL A 141 14.43 -1.61 0.47
C VAL A 141 14.32 -0.18 -0.01
N TYR A 142 13.12 0.23 -0.46
CA TYR A 142 12.90 1.56 -0.99
C TYR A 142 13.04 2.65 0.07
N SER A 143 12.29 2.56 1.18
CA SER A 143 12.21 3.66 2.15
C SER A 143 13.41 3.70 3.10
N TYR A 144 13.83 2.57 3.68
CA TYR A 144 14.91 2.55 4.67
C TYR A 144 16.30 2.50 4.05
N CYS A 145 16.55 1.59 3.09
CA CYS A 145 17.92 1.33 2.63
C CYS A 145 18.36 2.26 1.52
N LEU A 146 17.53 2.52 0.50
CA LEU A 146 17.99 3.10 -0.77
C LEU A 146 17.60 4.56 -0.99
N LYS A 147 16.49 5.02 -0.45
CA LYS A 147 15.96 6.35 -0.73
C LYS A 147 16.92 7.48 -0.35
N ARG A 148 17.71 7.29 0.70
CA ARG A 148 18.67 8.28 1.21
C ARG A 148 20.09 8.11 0.69
N THR A 149 20.42 6.97 0.06
CA THR A 149 21.80 6.58 -0.25
C THR A 149 22.09 6.40 -1.73
N SER A 150 21.11 6.01 -2.55
CA SER A 150 21.38 5.66 -3.95
C SER A 150 20.24 6.06 -4.90
N ARG A 151 20.61 6.42 -6.15
CA ARG A 151 19.65 6.65 -7.24
C ARG A 151 19.00 5.34 -7.76
N THR A 152 19.59 4.20 -7.43
CA THR A 152 19.11 2.86 -7.80
C THR A 152 17.78 2.50 -7.09
N ASN A 153 17.37 3.28 -6.07
CA ASN A 153 16.10 3.11 -5.37
C ASN A 153 14.88 3.10 -6.32
N ILE A 154 14.93 3.86 -7.43
CA ILE A 154 13.83 3.95 -8.40
C ILE A 154 13.63 2.61 -9.11
N VAL A 155 14.74 1.95 -9.51
CA VAL A 155 14.70 0.67 -10.22
C VAL A 155 14.21 -0.45 -9.30
N LEU A 156 14.78 -0.55 -8.10
CA LEU A 156 14.40 -1.58 -7.13
C LEU A 156 13.00 -1.37 -6.56
N GLY A 157 12.63 -0.12 -6.22
CA GLY A 157 11.26 0.21 -5.80
C GLY A 157 10.19 0.00 -6.88
N GLY A 158 10.60 -0.15 -8.16
CA GLY A 158 9.71 -0.52 -9.26
C GLY A 158 9.09 -1.92 -9.09
N PHE A 159 9.76 -2.85 -8.42
CA PHE A 159 9.24 -4.19 -8.15
C PHE A 159 7.99 -4.17 -7.27
N SER A 160 7.95 -3.30 -6.26
CA SER A 160 6.76 -3.14 -5.41
C SER A 160 5.53 -2.66 -6.20
N GLY A 161 5.75 -1.87 -7.26
CA GLY A 161 4.69 -1.43 -8.19
C GLY A 161 4.17 -2.55 -9.09
N GLY A 162 4.98 -3.59 -9.37
CA GLY A 162 4.58 -4.77 -10.12
C GLY A 162 3.85 -5.84 -9.29
N ALA A 163 4.05 -5.86 -7.98
CA ALA A 163 3.44 -6.86 -7.10
C ALA A 163 1.91 -6.97 -7.23
N PRO A 164 1.11 -5.89 -7.36
CA PRO A 164 -0.33 -5.98 -7.56
C PRO A 164 -0.74 -6.77 -8.81
N ALA A 165 0.03 -6.70 -9.89
CA ALA A 165 -0.23 -7.48 -11.10
C ALA A 165 0.01 -8.98 -10.85
N LEU A 166 1.09 -9.34 -10.14
CA LEU A 166 1.42 -10.71 -9.79
C LEU A 166 0.42 -11.32 -8.79
N ILE A 167 -0.11 -10.50 -7.88
CA ILE A 167 -1.13 -10.95 -6.91
C ILE A 167 -2.47 -11.19 -7.61
N GLY A 168 -2.80 -10.40 -8.64
CA GLY A 168 -4.03 -10.52 -9.41
C GLY A 168 -4.01 -11.65 -10.44
N TYR A 169 -2.85 -12.03 -10.93
CA TYR A 169 -2.68 -13.10 -11.93
C TYR A 169 -2.56 -14.48 -11.28
#